data_201b41e673bda66b49c3f566bd2f2b4b
#
_entry.id   201b41e673bda66b49c3f566bd2f2b4b
#
_cell.length_a   1.000
_cell.length_b   1.000
_cell.length_c   1.000
_cell.angle_alpha   90.00
_cell.angle_beta   90.00
_cell.angle_gamma   90.00
#
_symmetry.space_group_name_H-M   'P 1'
#
loop_
_entity.id
_entity.type
_entity.pdbx_description
1 polymer ?
#
loop_
_entity_poly.entity_id
_entity_poly.type
_entity_poly.pdbx_seq_one_letter_code
_entity_poly.pdbx_strand_id
1 'polypeptide(L)'
;YEGLSERHRIDYLDKLIQVPLHVPKASVADVRAYIYLLYAGMHKATPSDLENLRKALIDSLRQSWHKRPLDAKEALVALGESKTDAISASFDLADRISPLLAHSSSVRGNPRIIKRLLNTVQQRSAIAKRRSIDADAGLITKMAVFERCAGPLQAVDLYRLIDENAGKPELFTQMENFTADGLPASAPESWTKSPATAKVIRDWAQLSPSLQGVDLRALVYLSRETLPLGMQVHGLSAAAREVLLVLSKVANMSSPAASSAASSLSNEDAVLVQEALIGELRKVTDWSSKPAGLIGALLLADSNTSAAALLARYFEGMKRSEPWFKALTKNSTWLKGR
;
A
#
# COMPACT_ATOMS: atom_id res chain seq x y z
N TYR A 1 -5.67 32.24 0.83
CA TYR A 1 -6.65 31.84 -0.21
C TYR A 1 -7.68 30.83 0.31
N GLU A 2 -7.80 30.71 1.62
CA GLU A 2 -8.86 29.96 2.30
C GLU A 2 -10.10 30.84 2.32
N GLY A 3 -11.14 30.46 1.56
CA GLY A 3 -12.44 31.16 1.53
C GLY A 3 -13.03 31.43 0.14
N LEU A 4 -12.29 31.19 -0.94
CA LEU A 4 -12.85 31.30 -2.29
C LEU A 4 -13.61 30.02 -2.64
N SER A 5 -14.89 30.16 -3.05
CA SER A 5 -15.65 29.03 -3.55
C SER A 5 -14.93 28.38 -4.76
N GLU A 6 -15.16 27.09 -4.99
CA GLU A 6 -14.58 26.35 -6.11
C GLU A 6 -14.86 27.03 -7.47
N ARG A 7 -16.02 27.67 -7.59
CA ARG A 7 -16.43 28.47 -8.73
C ARG A 7 -15.53 29.67 -8.98
N HIS A 8 -15.15 30.43 -7.94
CA HIS A 8 -14.25 31.58 -8.06
C HIS A 8 -12.82 31.18 -8.43
N ARG A 9 -12.39 29.98 -8.03
CA ARG A 9 -11.09 29.43 -8.42
C ARG A 9 -11.05 29.06 -9.90
N ILE A 10 -12.14 28.47 -10.41
CA ILE A 10 -12.30 28.15 -11.83
C ILE A 10 -12.33 29.43 -12.66
N ASP A 11 -13.17 30.41 -12.29
CA ASP A 11 -13.28 31.70 -12.99
C ASP A 11 -11.94 32.48 -13.02
N TYR A 12 -11.13 32.34 -11.99
CA TYR A 12 -9.79 32.96 -11.95
C TYR A 12 -8.80 32.25 -12.88
N LEU A 13 -8.83 30.90 -12.92
CA LEU A 13 -8.01 30.11 -13.84
C LEU A 13 -8.41 30.35 -15.28
N ASP A 14 -9.70 30.46 -15.60
CA ASP A 14 -10.18 30.76 -16.95
C ASP A 14 -9.73 32.14 -17.46
N LYS A 15 -9.49 33.11 -16.57
CA LYS A 15 -8.89 34.39 -16.94
C LYS A 15 -7.42 34.32 -17.25
N LEU A 16 -6.70 33.39 -16.62
CA LEU A 16 -5.24 33.23 -16.79
C LEU A 16 -4.91 32.26 -17.94
N ILE A 17 -5.75 31.28 -18.19
CA ILE A 17 -5.50 30.21 -19.16
C ILE A 17 -6.42 30.40 -20.35
N GLN A 18 -5.90 31.04 -21.39
CA GLN A 18 -6.67 31.31 -22.62
C GLN A 18 -6.97 30.04 -23.44
N VAL A 19 -6.16 28.98 -23.31
CA VAL A 19 -6.34 27.69 -23.98
C VAL A 19 -6.10 26.58 -22.98
N PRO A 20 -7.14 26.03 -22.32
CA PRO A 20 -6.98 24.92 -21.40
C PRO A 20 -6.71 23.63 -22.20
N LEU A 21 -5.48 23.13 -22.12
CA LEU A 21 -5.12 21.82 -22.62
C LEU A 21 -5.17 20.80 -21.49
N HIS A 22 -6.10 19.88 -21.58
CA HIS A 22 -6.15 18.73 -20.66
C HIS A 22 -5.14 17.67 -21.09
N VAL A 23 -4.22 17.32 -20.20
CA VAL A 23 -3.37 16.14 -20.42
C VAL A 23 -4.26 14.89 -20.33
N PRO A 24 -4.40 14.10 -21.42
CA PRO A 24 -5.23 12.90 -21.38
C PRO A 24 -4.69 11.90 -20.37
N LYS A 25 -5.60 11.15 -19.74
CA LYS A 25 -5.20 10.03 -18.88
C LYS A 25 -4.52 8.95 -19.72
N ALA A 26 -3.47 8.34 -19.17
CA ALA A 26 -2.82 7.22 -19.84
C ALA A 26 -3.82 6.07 -20.07
N SER A 27 -3.90 5.62 -21.31
CA SER A 27 -4.71 4.46 -21.70
C SER A 27 -4.03 3.16 -21.24
N VAL A 28 -4.74 2.04 -21.33
CA VAL A 28 -4.16 0.71 -21.08
C VAL A 28 -2.95 0.46 -21.99
N ALA A 29 -3.04 0.91 -23.24
CA ALA A 29 -1.94 0.76 -24.21
C ALA A 29 -0.70 1.59 -23.84
N ASP A 30 -0.89 2.82 -23.36
CA ASP A 30 0.20 3.67 -22.88
C ASP A 30 0.88 3.05 -21.65
N VAL A 31 0.09 2.57 -20.70
CA VAL A 31 0.59 1.89 -19.48
C VAL A 31 1.37 0.65 -19.86
N ARG A 32 0.85 -0.17 -20.74
CA ARG A 32 1.50 -1.40 -21.23
C ARG A 32 2.83 -1.10 -21.92
N ALA A 33 2.83 -0.19 -22.88
CA ALA A 33 4.03 0.23 -23.58
C ALA A 33 5.12 0.74 -22.62
N TYR A 34 4.72 1.52 -21.61
CA TYR A 34 5.63 2.01 -20.59
C TYR A 34 6.22 0.87 -19.75
N ILE A 35 5.43 -0.13 -19.37
CA ILE A 35 5.90 -1.29 -18.59
C ILE A 35 6.85 -2.13 -19.41
N TYR A 36 6.60 -2.36 -20.72
CA TYR A 36 7.53 -3.07 -21.60
C TYR A 36 8.91 -2.41 -21.63
N LEU A 37 8.97 -1.07 -21.78
CA LEU A 37 10.24 -0.34 -21.76
C LEU A 37 10.95 -0.48 -20.42
N LEU A 38 10.21 -0.43 -19.30
CA LEU A 38 10.79 -0.62 -17.97
C LEU A 38 11.36 -2.03 -17.82
N TYR A 39 10.64 -3.07 -18.21
CA TYR A 39 11.12 -4.45 -18.12
C TYR A 39 12.31 -4.70 -19.04
N ALA A 40 12.28 -4.22 -20.30
CA ALA A 40 13.43 -4.34 -21.20
C ALA A 40 14.69 -3.69 -20.59
N GLY A 41 14.57 -2.51 -20.00
CA GLY A 41 15.67 -1.85 -19.30
C GLY A 41 16.13 -2.62 -18.04
N MET A 42 15.22 -3.17 -17.26
CA MET A 42 15.52 -3.96 -16.06
C MET A 42 16.29 -5.26 -16.41
N HIS A 43 15.96 -5.87 -17.54
CA HIS A 43 16.65 -7.06 -18.07
C HIS A 43 17.89 -6.73 -18.90
N LYS A 44 18.33 -5.47 -18.88
CA LYS A 44 19.57 -5.01 -19.52
C LYS A 44 19.59 -5.23 -21.05
N ALA A 45 18.45 -5.00 -21.71
CA ALA A 45 18.43 -4.92 -23.18
C ALA A 45 19.46 -3.91 -23.69
N THR A 46 20.03 -4.16 -24.88
CA THR A 46 21.00 -3.24 -25.45
C THR A 46 20.38 -1.87 -25.74
N PRO A 47 21.15 -0.77 -25.68
CA PRO A 47 20.61 0.56 -25.99
C PRO A 47 19.95 0.63 -27.38
N SER A 48 20.49 -0.10 -28.37
CA SER A 48 19.91 -0.18 -29.70
C SER A 48 18.56 -0.86 -29.72
N ASP A 49 18.43 -2.03 -29.06
CA ASP A 49 17.18 -2.78 -29.04
C ASP A 49 16.12 -2.05 -28.22
N LEU A 50 16.52 -1.40 -27.12
CA LEU A 50 15.63 -0.56 -26.33
C LEU A 50 15.08 0.62 -27.14
N GLU A 51 15.92 1.24 -27.97
CA GLU A 51 15.50 2.33 -28.87
C GLU A 51 14.60 1.83 -29.99
N ASN A 52 14.87 0.64 -30.56
CA ASN A 52 14.00 0.01 -31.54
C ASN A 52 12.62 -0.29 -30.98
N LEU A 53 12.56 -0.89 -29.77
CA LEU A 53 11.31 -1.12 -29.05
C LEU A 53 10.57 0.20 -28.78
N ARG A 54 11.28 1.23 -28.31
CA ARG A 54 10.69 2.55 -28.02
C ARG A 54 10.04 3.17 -29.26
N LYS A 55 10.72 3.14 -30.41
CA LYS A 55 10.19 3.64 -31.69
C LYS A 55 8.94 2.87 -32.10
N ALA A 56 9.01 1.54 -32.10
CA ALA A 56 7.88 0.69 -32.48
C ALA A 56 6.64 0.94 -31.59
N LEU A 57 6.83 1.08 -30.29
CA LEU A 57 5.76 1.38 -29.34
C LEU A 57 5.15 2.76 -29.60
N ILE A 58 5.97 3.80 -29.80
CA ILE A 58 5.47 5.16 -30.10
C ILE A 58 4.69 5.16 -31.42
N ASP A 59 5.19 4.54 -32.47
CA ASP A 59 4.50 4.50 -33.75
C ASP A 59 3.18 3.72 -33.67
N SER A 60 3.16 2.64 -32.91
CA SER A 60 1.94 1.89 -32.62
C SER A 60 0.91 2.72 -31.86
N LEU A 61 1.33 3.46 -30.80
CA LEU A 61 0.44 4.32 -30.03
C LEU A 61 -0.11 5.48 -30.86
N ARG A 62 0.70 6.09 -31.74
CA ARG A 62 0.27 7.14 -32.67
C ARG A 62 -0.82 6.66 -33.63
N GLN A 63 -0.82 5.37 -33.95
CA GLN A 63 -1.78 4.75 -34.87
C GLN A 63 -2.96 4.06 -34.14
N SER A 64 -3.03 4.15 -32.80
CA SER A 64 -4.00 3.42 -31.98
C SER A 64 -5.48 3.77 -32.26
N TRP A 65 -5.73 4.85 -32.97
CA TRP A 65 -7.08 5.26 -33.40
C TRP A 65 -7.66 4.38 -34.54
N HIS A 66 -6.84 3.61 -35.26
CA HIS A 66 -7.27 2.73 -36.35
C HIS A 66 -6.61 1.34 -36.35
N LYS A 67 -5.52 1.14 -35.59
CA LYS A 67 -4.85 -0.13 -35.44
C LYS A 67 -4.77 -0.52 -33.97
N ARG A 68 -4.84 -1.83 -33.67
CA ARG A 68 -4.60 -2.26 -32.30
C ARG A 68 -3.14 -1.96 -31.89
N PRO A 69 -2.92 -1.49 -30.67
CA PRO A 69 -1.56 -1.33 -30.14
C PRO A 69 -0.82 -2.66 -30.04
N LEU A 70 0.50 -2.63 -30.15
CA LEU A 70 1.37 -3.80 -30.05
C LEU A 70 1.08 -4.61 -28.78
N ASP A 71 1.03 -5.94 -28.93
CA ASP A 71 0.99 -6.89 -27.83
C ASP A 71 2.41 -7.34 -27.41
N ALA A 72 2.51 -8.25 -26.42
CA ALA A 72 3.77 -8.75 -25.91
C ALA A 72 4.63 -9.40 -27.01
N LYS A 73 4.01 -10.19 -27.89
CA LYS A 73 4.74 -10.90 -28.96
C LYS A 73 5.33 -9.93 -29.97
N GLU A 74 4.55 -8.96 -30.43
CA GLU A 74 4.97 -7.94 -31.37
C GLU A 74 6.04 -7.02 -30.77
N ALA A 75 5.91 -6.67 -29.49
CA ALA A 75 6.91 -5.90 -28.75
C ALA A 75 8.25 -6.67 -28.60
N LEU A 76 8.20 -8.00 -28.39
CA LEU A 76 9.40 -8.85 -28.39
C LEU A 76 10.09 -8.92 -29.73
N VAL A 77 9.34 -8.91 -30.83
CA VAL A 77 9.92 -8.84 -32.19
C VAL A 77 10.64 -7.50 -32.38
N ALA A 78 10.03 -6.40 -31.94
CA ALA A 78 10.64 -5.08 -32.00
C ALA A 78 11.89 -4.92 -31.11
N LEU A 79 11.97 -5.68 -30.01
CA LEU A 79 13.14 -5.71 -29.12
C LEU A 79 14.36 -6.40 -29.76
N GLY A 80 14.16 -7.27 -30.76
CA GLY A 80 15.25 -7.89 -31.51
C GLY A 80 16.04 -8.94 -30.71
N GLU A 81 17.38 -8.84 -30.76
CA GLU A 81 18.29 -9.84 -30.19
C GLU A 81 18.31 -9.88 -28.66
N SER A 82 17.89 -8.80 -27.99
CA SER A 82 17.82 -8.75 -26.51
C SER A 82 16.66 -9.57 -25.92
N LYS A 83 15.82 -10.21 -26.72
CA LYS A 83 14.72 -11.05 -26.25
C LYS A 83 15.26 -12.28 -25.53
N THR A 84 14.69 -12.54 -24.34
CA THR A 84 14.94 -13.73 -23.50
C THR A 84 13.62 -14.26 -22.96
N ASP A 85 13.61 -15.50 -22.49
CA ASP A 85 12.42 -16.07 -21.85
C ASP A 85 11.96 -15.23 -20.63
N ALA A 86 12.91 -14.68 -19.89
CA ALA A 86 12.62 -13.81 -18.74
C ALA A 86 11.95 -12.49 -19.18
N ILE A 87 12.36 -11.89 -20.30
CA ILE A 87 11.72 -10.70 -20.85
C ILE A 87 10.34 -11.05 -21.40
N SER A 88 10.21 -12.20 -22.09
CA SER A 88 8.93 -12.68 -22.60
C SER A 88 7.91 -12.84 -21.47
N ALA A 89 8.26 -13.54 -20.39
CA ALA A 89 7.41 -13.70 -19.22
C ALA A 89 7.05 -12.34 -18.57
N SER A 90 7.98 -11.39 -18.57
CA SER A 90 7.74 -10.04 -18.03
C SER A 90 6.78 -9.24 -18.93
N PHE A 91 6.85 -9.39 -20.24
CA PHE A 91 5.93 -8.73 -21.18
C PHE A 91 4.52 -9.34 -21.08
N ASP A 92 4.39 -10.65 -20.98
CA ASP A 92 3.11 -11.31 -20.72
C ASP A 92 2.49 -10.85 -19.38
N LEU A 93 3.32 -10.64 -18.37
CA LEU A 93 2.87 -10.09 -17.09
C LEU A 93 2.42 -8.63 -17.25
N ALA A 94 3.14 -7.82 -18.04
CA ALA A 94 2.74 -6.45 -18.33
C ALA A 94 1.36 -6.37 -18.99
N ASP A 95 1.07 -7.25 -19.95
CA ASP A 95 -0.25 -7.33 -20.58
C ASP A 95 -1.37 -7.57 -19.56
N ARG A 96 -1.13 -8.47 -18.62
CA ARG A 96 -2.12 -8.82 -17.59
C ARG A 96 -2.37 -7.73 -16.57
N ILE A 97 -1.32 -7.02 -16.11
CA ILE A 97 -1.46 -6.01 -15.05
C ILE A 97 -1.83 -4.61 -15.56
N SER A 98 -1.56 -4.30 -16.83
CA SER A 98 -1.78 -2.96 -17.40
C SER A 98 -3.22 -2.46 -17.30
N PRO A 99 -4.27 -3.27 -17.55
CA PRO A 99 -5.65 -2.82 -17.39
C PRO A 99 -5.95 -2.38 -15.97
N LEU A 100 -5.51 -3.15 -14.97
CA LEU A 100 -5.72 -2.84 -13.56
C LEU A 100 -5.00 -1.56 -13.15
N LEU A 101 -3.75 -1.38 -13.57
CA LEU A 101 -2.95 -0.19 -13.28
C LEU A 101 -3.48 1.08 -13.97
N ALA A 102 -4.06 0.94 -15.17
CA ALA A 102 -4.67 2.06 -15.88
C ALA A 102 -5.99 2.51 -15.22
N HIS A 103 -6.84 1.56 -14.80
CA HIS A 103 -8.19 1.84 -14.31
C HIS A 103 -8.28 2.03 -12.80
N SER A 104 -7.33 1.54 -12.01
CA SER A 104 -7.32 1.76 -10.55
C SER A 104 -7.32 3.25 -10.21
N SER A 105 -8.23 3.66 -9.31
CA SER A 105 -8.31 5.04 -8.82
C SER A 105 -7.04 5.50 -8.09
N SER A 106 -6.28 4.57 -7.53
CA SER A 106 -5.05 4.82 -6.77
C SER A 106 -3.82 4.98 -7.67
N VAL A 107 -3.84 4.44 -8.89
CA VAL A 107 -2.70 4.47 -9.83
C VAL A 107 -2.99 5.37 -11.02
N ARG A 108 -4.15 5.22 -11.67
CA ARG A 108 -4.62 6.02 -12.81
C ARG A 108 -3.59 6.09 -13.95
N GLY A 109 -2.87 5.00 -14.19
CA GLY A 109 -1.83 4.96 -15.21
C GLY A 109 -0.62 5.87 -14.94
N ASN A 110 -0.42 6.39 -13.73
CA ASN A 110 0.67 7.31 -13.42
C ASN A 110 2.04 6.63 -13.54
N PRO A 111 2.92 7.08 -14.47
CA PRO A 111 4.21 6.43 -14.74
C PRO A 111 5.13 6.37 -13.52
N ARG A 112 5.12 7.41 -12.67
CA ARG A 112 5.93 7.46 -11.45
C ARG A 112 5.49 6.37 -10.45
N ILE A 113 4.19 6.18 -10.32
CA ILE A 113 3.62 5.16 -9.43
C ILE A 113 3.96 3.77 -9.95
N ILE A 114 3.79 3.54 -11.25
CA ILE A 114 4.10 2.26 -11.92
C ILE A 114 5.59 1.93 -11.78
N LYS A 115 6.48 2.87 -12.04
CA LYS A 115 7.93 2.67 -11.86
C LYS A 115 8.28 2.30 -10.42
N ARG A 116 7.69 2.98 -9.43
CA ARG A 116 7.92 2.66 -8.01
C ARG A 116 7.41 1.27 -7.65
N LEU A 117 6.26 0.87 -8.15
CA LEU A 117 5.72 -0.49 -7.97
C LEU A 117 6.69 -1.54 -8.52
N LEU A 118 7.16 -1.39 -9.77
CA LEU A 118 8.10 -2.34 -10.36
C LEU A 118 9.45 -2.38 -9.63
N ASN A 119 9.95 -1.23 -9.15
CA ASN A 119 11.14 -1.20 -8.30
C ASN A 119 10.93 -1.97 -6.99
N THR A 120 9.74 -1.86 -6.37
CA THR A 120 9.41 -2.64 -5.17
C THR A 120 9.39 -4.14 -5.46
N VAL A 121 8.81 -4.55 -6.59
CA VAL A 121 8.83 -5.95 -7.04
C VAL A 121 10.27 -6.45 -7.19
N GLN A 122 11.12 -5.66 -7.84
CA GLN A 122 12.54 -5.99 -8.04
C GLN A 122 13.30 -6.14 -6.72
N GLN A 123 13.06 -5.23 -5.77
CA GLN A 123 13.65 -5.32 -4.43
C GLN A 123 13.20 -6.58 -3.69
N ARG A 124 11.90 -6.89 -3.70
CA ARG A 124 11.35 -8.11 -3.09
C ARG A 124 11.93 -9.37 -3.71
N SER A 125 12.03 -9.44 -5.02
CA SER A 125 12.66 -10.55 -5.74
C SER A 125 14.14 -10.70 -5.39
N ALA A 126 14.88 -9.60 -5.24
CA ALA A 126 16.27 -9.63 -4.80
C ALA A 126 16.42 -10.11 -3.34
N ILE A 127 15.54 -9.68 -2.44
CA ILE A 127 15.51 -10.16 -1.04
C ILE A 127 15.17 -11.65 -0.99
N ALA A 128 14.15 -12.10 -1.74
CA ALA A 128 13.76 -13.50 -1.83
C ALA A 128 14.96 -14.36 -2.25
N LYS A 129 15.66 -13.96 -3.32
CA LYS A 129 16.84 -14.67 -3.81
C LYS A 129 17.98 -14.72 -2.78
N ARG A 130 18.27 -13.60 -2.10
CA ARG A 130 19.33 -13.53 -1.07
C ARG A 130 19.04 -14.38 0.15
N ARG A 131 17.76 -14.52 0.50
CA ARG A 131 17.31 -15.31 1.69
C ARG A 131 16.87 -16.72 1.33
N SER A 132 17.09 -17.16 0.09
CA SER A 132 16.66 -18.48 -0.41
C SER A 132 15.18 -18.75 -0.17
N ILE A 133 14.35 -17.71 -0.26
CA ILE A 133 12.90 -17.82 -0.20
C ILE A 133 12.41 -18.19 -1.60
N ASP A 134 11.75 -19.35 -1.71
CA ASP A 134 11.11 -19.76 -2.97
C ASP A 134 9.82 -18.95 -3.16
N ALA A 135 9.91 -17.91 -3.96
CA ALA A 135 8.80 -17.02 -4.27
C ALA A 135 8.76 -16.66 -5.75
N ASP A 136 7.69 -17.05 -6.42
CA ASP A 136 7.46 -16.75 -7.84
C ASP A 136 7.36 -15.25 -8.08
N ALA A 137 8.04 -14.74 -9.12
CA ALA A 137 8.06 -13.32 -9.45
C ALA A 137 6.68 -12.76 -9.84
N GLY A 138 5.83 -13.58 -10.44
CA GLY A 138 4.45 -13.22 -10.77
C GLY A 138 3.60 -13.06 -9.50
N LEU A 139 3.78 -13.94 -8.51
CA LEU A 139 3.12 -13.82 -7.21
C LEU A 139 3.60 -12.58 -6.43
N ILE A 140 4.91 -12.30 -6.43
CA ILE A 140 5.45 -11.06 -5.83
C ILE A 140 4.81 -9.84 -6.50
N THR A 141 4.69 -9.85 -7.83
CA THR A 141 4.07 -8.75 -8.58
C THR A 141 2.58 -8.66 -8.28
N LYS A 142 1.85 -9.78 -8.25
CA LYS A 142 0.42 -9.82 -7.93
C LYS A 142 0.14 -9.22 -6.55
N MET A 143 0.95 -9.53 -5.53
CA MET A 143 0.87 -8.92 -4.20
C MET A 143 1.14 -7.42 -4.22
N ALA A 144 2.20 -6.97 -4.89
CA ALA A 144 2.54 -5.55 -4.98
C ALA A 144 1.46 -4.74 -5.72
N VAL A 145 0.84 -5.32 -6.74
CA VAL A 145 -0.30 -4.72 -7.47
C VAL A 145 -1.51 -4.57 -6.55
N PHE A 146 -1.84 -5.60 -5.73
CA PHE A 146 -2.92 -5.48 -4.76
C PHE A 146 -2.69 -4.31 -3.80
N GLU A 147 -1.56 -4.31 -3.13
CA GLU A 147 -1.18 -3.27 -2.15
C GLU A 147 -1.31 -1.86 -2.74
N ARG A 148 -0.97 -1.72 -4.01
CA ARG A 148 -0.98 -0.44 -4.69
C ARG A 148 -2.35 -0.02 -5.20
N CYS A 149 -3.14 -0.96 -5.70
CA CYS A 149 -4.41 -0.70 -6.37
C CYS A 149 -5.61 -0.75 -5.43
N ALA A 150 -5.62 -1.66 -4.46
CA ALA A 150 -6.73 -1.82 -3.52
C ALA A 150 -6.68 -0.81 -2.36
N GLY A 151 -5.48 -0.48 -1.89
CA GLY A 151 -5.27 0.50 -0.83
C GLY A 151 -4.78 -0.10 0.50
N PRO A 152 -4.37 0.76 1.45
CA PRO A 152 -3.70 0.31 2.68
C PRO A 152 -4.58 -0.54 3.59
N LEU A 153 -5.84 -0.18 3.78
CA LEU A 153 -6.77 -0.95 4.64
C LEU A 153 -7.02 -2.34 4.07
N GLN A 154 -7.20 -2.43 2.77
CA GLN A 154 -7.44 -3.69 2.06
C GLN A 154 -6.20 -4.59 2.13
N ALA A 155 -5.00 -4.00 2.04
CA ALA A 155 -3.74 -4.74 2.18
C ALA A 155 -3.57 -5.31 3.61
N VAL A 156 -3.96 -4.58 4.64
CA VAL A 156 -3.97 -5.07 6.02
C VAL A 156 -4.89 -6.29 6.16
N ASP A 157 -6.10 -6.22 5.60
CA ASP A 157 -7.04 -7.35 5.63
C ASP A 157 -6.53 -8.55 4.82
N LEU A 158 -5.84 -8.31 3.70
CA LEU A 158 -5.17 -9.36 2.94
C LEU A 158 -4.15 -10.12 3.79
N TYR A 159 -3.28 -9.40 4.48
CA TYR A 159 -2.25 -10.02 5.31
C TYR A 159 -2.84 -10.77 6.51
N ARG A 160 -3.89 -10.21 7.13
CA ARG A 160 -4.61 -10.88 8.19
C ARG A 160 -5.22 -12.19 7.71
N LEU A 161 -5.92 -12.18 6.57
CA LEU A 161 -6.49 -13.39 5.98
C LEU A 161 -5.44 -14.48 5.73
N ILE A 162 -4.26 -14.09 5.23
CA ILE A 162 -3.16 -15.02 4.99
C ILE A 162 -2.64 -15.59 6.32
N ASP A 163 -2.44 -14.77 7.33
CA ASP A 163 -1.94 -15.20 8.65
C ASP A 163 -2.95 -16.10 9.37
N GLU A 164 -4.25 -15.75 9.41
CA GLU A 164 -5.32 -16.49 10.07
C GLU A 164 -5.60 -17.86 9.41
N ASN A 165 -5.29 -18.01 8.12
CA ASN A 165 -5.52 -19.24 7.35
C ASN A 165 -4.23 -20.02 7.04
N ALA A 166 -3.23 -19.93 7.91
CA ALA A 166 -1.96 -20.64 7.78
C ALA A 166 -1.29 -20.47 6.39
N GLY A 167 -1.46 -19.30 5.79
CA GLY A 167 -0.89 -18.94 4.49
C GLY A 167 -1.75 -19.28 3.27
N LYS A 168 -2.84 -20.02 3.42
CA LYS A 168 -3.66 -20.55 2.31
C LYS A 168 -5.15 -20.25 2.46
N PRO A 169 -5.58 -18.99 2.37
CA PRO A 169 -6.98 -18.62 2.51
C PRO A 169 -7.86 -19.26 1.43
N GLU A 170 -8.90 -19.98 1.83
CA GLU A 170 -9.90 -20.54 0.93
C GLU A 170 -10.65 -19.47 0.12
N LEU A 171 -10.73 -18.26 0.65
CA LEU A 171 -11.34 -17.13 -0.03
C LEU A 171 -10.74 -16.89 -1.42
N PHE A 172 -9.43 -17.11 -1.63
CA PHE A 172 -8.83 -16.90 -2.95
C PHE A 172 -9.30 -17.91 -3.98
N THR A 173 -9.50 -19.18 -3.58
CA THR A 173 -10.12 -20.19 -4.43
C THR A 173 -11.54 -19.79 -4.81
N GLN A 174 -12.31 -19.29 -3.83
CA GLN A 174 -13.66 -18.79 -4.08
C GLN A 174 -13.67 -17.61 -5.06
N MET A 175 -12.77 -16.64 -4.86
CA MET A 175 -12.67 -15.44 -5.71
C MET A 175 -12.26 -15.76 -7.14
N GLU A 176 -11.32 -16.68 -7.34
CA GLU A 176 -10.86 -17.09 -8.68
C GLU A 176 -11.94 -17.82 -9.47
N ASN A 177 -12.85 -18.53 -8.78
CA ASN A 177 -13.98 -19.23 -9.37
C ASN A 177 -15.29 -18.43 -9.36
N PHE A 178 -15.29 -17.20 -8.82
CA PHE A 178 -16.48 -16.39 -8.66
C PHE A 178 -16.87 -15.72 -9.96
N THR A 179 -18.06 -16.05 -10.47
CA THR A 179 -18.58 -15.56 -11.77
C THR A 179 -19.59 -14.41 -11.64
N ALA A 180 -20.15 -14.21 -10.45
CA ALA A 180 -21.12 -13.13 -10.21
C ALA A 180 -20.42 -11.76 -10.07
N ASP A 181 -21.22 -10.69 -10.19
CA ASP A 181 -20.72 -9.34 -9.92
C ASP A 181 -20.42 -9.14 -8.44
N GLY A 182 -19.26 -8.52 -8.14
CA GLY A 182 -18.82 -8.25 -6.77
C GLY A 182 -17.76 -9.23 -6.27
N LEU A 183 -17.81 -9.52 -4.97
CA LEU A 183 -16.92 -10.44 -4.27
C LEU A 183 -17.76 -11.46 -3.47
N PRO A 184 -17.21 -12.64 -3.13
CA PRO A 184 -17.87 -13.59 -2.24
C PRO A 184 -18.30 -12.96 -0.91
N ALA A 185 -19.38 -13.44 -0.30
CA ALA A 185 -19.88 -12.93 0.98
C ALA A 185 -18.88 -13.09 2.14
N SER A 186 -17.92 -14.01 2.00
CA SER A 186 -16.80 -14.22 2.94
C SER A 186 -15.68 -13.19 2.82
N ALA A 187 -15.74 -12.27 1.84
CA ALA A 187 -14.74 -11.23 1.68
C ALA A 187 -14.81 -10.20 2.81
N PRO A 188 -13.67 -9.62 3.24
CA PRO A 188 -13.64 -8.57 4.26
C PRO A 188 -14.53 -7.38 3.91
N GLU A 189 -15.17 -6.78 4.91
CA GLU A 189 -16.03 -5.61 4.72
C GLU A 189 -15.30 -4.44 4.02
N SER A 190 -14.02 -4.22 4.34
CA SER A 190 -13.23 -3.16 3.70
C SER A 190 -13.09 -3.34 2.19
N TRP A 191 -13.19 -4.58 1.69
CA TRP A 191 -13.09 -4.92 0.27
C TRP A 191 -14.39 -4.66 -0.49
N THR A 192 -15.53 -4.78 0.20
CA THR A 192 -16.88 -4.64 -0.36
C THR A 192 -17.49 -3.24 -0.18
N LYS A 193 -16.90 -2.43 0.70
CA LYS A 193 -17.42 -1.10 1.10
C LYS A 193 -17.62 -0.13 -0.07
N SER A 194 -16.82 -0.26 -1.13
CA SER A 194 -16.94 0.55 -2.35
C SER A 194 -17.01 -0.36 -3.59
N PRO A 195 -17.99 -0.19 -4.48
CA PRO A 195 -18.07 -0.96 -5.73
C PRO A 195 -16.80 -0.87 -6.59
N ALA A 196 -16.14 0.31 -6.60
CA ALA A 196 -14.90 0.50 -7.32
C ALA A 196 -13.75 -0.35 -6.72
N THR A 197 -13.65 -0.41 -5.38
CA THR A 197 -12.68 -1.25 -4.68
C THR A 197 -12.96 -2.73 -4.91
N ALA A 198 -14.20 -3.15 -4.77
CA ALA A 198 -14.61 -4.54 -5.01
C ALA A 198 -14.25 -5.00 -6.44
N LYS A 199 -14.50 -4.14 -7.44
CA LYS A 199 -14.11 -4.41 -8.82
C LYS A 199 -12.61 -4.58 -8.99
N VAL A 200 -11.81 -3.67 -8.43
CA VAL A 200 -10.34 -3.74 -8.49
C VAL A 200 -9.83 -5.05 -7.87
N ILE A 201 -10.37 -5.45 -6.73
CA ILE A 201 -9.96 -6.67 -6.02
C ILE A 201 -10.40 -7.93 -6.79
N ARG A 202 -11.59 -7.93 -7.37
CA ARG A 202 -12.06 -9.01 -8.25
C ARG A 202 -11.14 -9.16 -9.46
N ASP A 203 -10.92 -8.07 -10.18
CA ASP A 203 -10.07 -8.06 -11.38
C ASP A 203 -8.63 -8.51 -11.02
N TRP A 204 -8.14 -8.13 -9.84
CA TRP A 204 -6.85 -8.59 -9.32
C TRP A 204 -6.82 -10.10 -9.02
N ALA A 205 -7.86 -10.64 -8.40
CA ALA A 205 -7.92 -12.07 -8.09
C ALA A 205 -7.80 -12.93 -9.34
N GLN A 206 -8.40 -12.50 -10.43
CA GLN A 206 -8.41 -13.16 -11.75
C GLN A 206 -7.04 -13.09 -12.47
N LEU A 207 -6.08 -12.29 -12.00
CA LEU A 207 -4.74 -12.23 -12.61
C LEU A 207 -3.97 -13.53 -12.37
N SER A 208 -3.29 -14.03 -13.41
CA SER A 208 -2.30 -15.10 -13.25
C SER A 208 -1.01 -14.56 -12.61
N PRO A 209 -0.32 -15.35 -11.80
CA PRO A 209 -0.62 -16.74 -11.43
C PRO A 209 -1.77 -16.85 -10.40
N SER A 210 -2.36 -18.07 -10.33
CA SER A 210 -3.37 -18.41 -9.33
C SER A 210 -2.79 -18.37 -7.92
N LEU A 211 -3.62 -17.97 -6.94
CA LEU A 211 -3.29 -18.00 -5.52
C LEU A 211 -3.79 -19.29 -4.84
N GLN A 212 -4.57 -20.09 -5.56
CA GLN A 212 -5.20 -21.30 -5.03
C GLN A 212 -4.15 -22.28 -4.50
N GLY A 213 -4.27 -22.64 -3.23
CA GLY A 213 -3.39 -23.62 -2.57
C GLY A 213 -1.94 -23.17 -2.35
N VAL A 214 -1.58 -21.96 -2.77
CA VAL A 214 -0.24 -21.41 -2.59
C VAL A 214 -0.07 -20.90 -1.15
N ASP A 215 1.06 -21.20 -0.54
CA ASP A 215 1.43 -20.59 0.76
C ASP A 215 1.98 -19.19 0.55
N LEU A 216 1.19 -18.21 0.95
CA LEU A 216 1.48 -16.79 0.72
C LEU A 216 2.27 -16.13 1.87
N ARG A 217 2.64 -16.86 2.94
CA ARG A 217 3.36 -16.30 4.10
C ARG A 217 4.71 -15.69 3.70
N ALA A 218 5.41 -16.34 2.77
CA ALA A 218 6.66 -15.81 2.23
C ALA A 218 6.48 -14.45 1.54
N LEU A 219 5.37 -14.26 0.81
CA LEU A 219 5.06 -12.99 0.14
C LEU A 219 4.70 -11.90 1.13
N VAL A 220 3.93 -12.22 2.19
CA VAL A 220 3.63 -11.30 3.28
C VAL A 220 4.92 -10.85 3.97
N TYR A 221 5.84 -11.78 4.25
CA TYR A 221 7.15 -11.48 4.81
C TYR A 221 7.93 -10.48 3.92
N LEU A 222 8.03 -10.73 2.62
CA LEU A 222 8.69 -9.83 1.67
C LEU A 222 8.03 -8.46 1.58
N SER A 223 6.70 -8.41 1.75
CA SER A 223 5.95 -7.16 1.77
C SER A 223 6.29 -6.34 3.02
N ARG A 224 6.35 -6.96 4.19
CA ARG A 224 6.69 -6.31 5.46
C ARG A 224 8.07 -5.65 5.42
N GLU A 225 9.06 -6.30 4.84
CA GLU A 225 10.43 -5.79 4.71
C GLU A 225 10.54 -4.52 3.84
N THR A 226 9.60 -4.29 2.94
CA THR A 226 9.64 -3.18 1.97
C THR A 226 8.61 -2.09 2.20
N LEU A 227 7.71 -2.27 3.18
CA LEU A 227 6.72 -1.25 3.52
C LEU A 227 7.39 -0.08 4.27
N PRO A 228 6.97 1.17 4.00
CA PRO A 228 7.41 2.32 4.79
C PRO A 228 7.11 2.12 6.27
N LEU A 229 8.03 2.54 7.14
CA LEU A 229 7.94 2.42 8.61
C LEU A 229 6.58 2.85 9.22
N GLY A 230 5.85 3.77 8.59
CA GLY A 230 4.51 4.19 9.02
C GLY A 230 3.37 3.25 8.63
N MET A 231 3.62 2.20 7.83
CA MET A 231 2.64 1.16 7.46
C MET A 231 2.89 -0.18 8.16
N GLN A 232 3.91 -0.25 9.01
CA GLN A 232 4.27 -1.47 9.74
C GLN A 232 3.39 -1.71 10.98
N VAL A 233 2.08 -1.46 10.88
CA VAL A 233 1.10 -1.88 11.90
C VAL A 233 0.82 -3.39 11.76
N HIS A 234 1.84 -4.17 11.43
CA HIS A 234 1.73 -5.57 11.08
C HIS A 234 2.23 -6.44 12.22
N GLY A 235 1.35 -6.90 12.98
CA GLY A 235 1.49 -7.74 14.15
C GLY A 235 0.34 -7.58 15.12
N LEU A 236 -0.47 -6.52 14.96
CA LEU A 236 -1.63 -6.30 15.81
C LEU A 236 -2.70 -7.36 15.54
N SER A 237 -3.10 -8.06 16.59
CA SER A 237 -4.30 -8.91 16.58
C SER A 237 -5.55 -8.10 16.22
N ALA A 238 -6.65 -8.75 15.84
CA ALA A 238 -7.92 -8.05 15.57
C ALA A 238 -8.36 -7.22 16.78
N ALA A 239 -8.23 -7.79 17.98
CA ALA A 239 -8.54 -7.11 19.23
C ALA A 239 -7.64 -5.88 19.45
N ALA A 240 -6.33 -6.00 19.19
CA ALA A 240 -5.39 -4.89 19.34
C ALA A 240 -5.66 -3.73 18.36
N ARG A 241 -6.20 -4.01 17.18
CA ARG A 241 -6.62 -2.96 16.24
C ARG A 241 -7.84 -2.19 16.70
N GLU A 242 -8.83 -2.87 17.26
CA GLU A 242 -9.99 -2.21 17.86
C GLU A 242 -9.55 -1.31 19.02
N VAL A 243 -8.66 -1.81 19.87
CA VAL A 243 -8.08 -1.03 20.96
C VAL A 243 -7.30 0.17 20.44
N LEU A 244 -6.49 0.02 19.41
CA LEU A 244 -5.77 1.13 18.78
C LEU A 244 -6.74 2.21 18.26
N LEU A 245 -7.85 1.83 17.64
CA LEU A 245 -8.88 2.77 17.16
C LEU A 245 -9.54 3.52 18.34
N VAL A 246 -9.80 2.85 19.46
CA VAL A 246 -10.33 3.48 20.66
C VAL A 246 -9.30 4.44 21.26
N LEU A 247 -8.05 4.00 21.44
CA LEU A 247 -6.99 4.79 22.05
C LEU A 247 -6.55 5.98 21.18
N SER A 248 -6.59 5.86 19.85
CA SER A 248 -6.26 6.97 18.96
C SER A 248 -7.26 8.14 19.01
N LYS A 249 -8.51 7.87 19.41
CA LYS A 249 -9.60 8.87 19.46
C LYS A 249 -9.92 9.35 20.88
N VAL A 250 -9.40 8.70 21.91
CA VAL A 250 -9.72 9.07 23.29
C VAL A 250 -9.17 10.45 23.63
N ALA A 251 -10.03 11.30 24.20
CA ALA A 251 -9.70 12.68 24.57
C ALA A 251 -9.52 12.90 26.08
N ASN A 252 -9.88 11.91 26.93
CA ASN A 252 -9.89 12.03 28.37
C ASN A 252 -9.23 10.82 29.06
N MET A 253 -8.31 11.08 30.00
CA MET A 253 -7.66 10.06 30.84
C MET A 253 -8.65 9.25 31.70
N SER A 254 -9.80 9.81 32.00
CA SER A 254 -10.82 9.17 32.85
C SER A 254 -11.81 8.30 32.07
N SER A 255 -11.51 7.91 30.82
CA SER A 255 -12.38 7.06 30.01
C SER A 255 -12.33 5.59 30.46
N PRO A 256 -13.39 5.03 31.11
CA PRO A 256 -13.37 3.64 31.57
C PRO A 256 -13.24 2.64 30.39
N ALA A 257 -13.88 2.95 29.25
CA ALA A 257 -13.81 2.11 28.06
C ALA A 257 -12.39 2.04 27.49
N ALA A 258 -11.66 3.17 27.43
CA ALA A 258 -10.30 3.20 26.94
C ALA A 258 -9.32 2.50 27.91
N SER A 259 -9.50 2.68 29.23
CA SER A 259 -8.69 2.00 30.25
C SER A 259 -8.92 0.48 30.23
N SER A 260 -10.16 0.04 30.11
CA SER A 260 -10.51 -1.38 30.01
C SER A 260 -9.92 -1.98 28.72
N ALA A 261 -10.04 -1.28 27.59
CA ALA A 261 -9.47 -1.70 26.32
C ALA A 261 -7.94 -1.81 26.40
N ALA A 262 -7.25 -0.82 26.98
CA ALA A 262 -5.80 -0.86 27.18
C ALA A 262 -5.35 -2.06 28.03
N SER A 263 -6.10 -2.36 29.11
CA SER A 263 -5.79 -3.46 30.03
C SER A 263 -6.11 -4.85 29.45
N SER A 264 -6.91 -4.95 28.39
CA SER A 264 -7.26 -6.22 27.74
C SER A 264 -6.18 -6.73 26.79
N LEU A 265 -5.19 -5.92 26.46
CA LEU A 265 -4.14 -6.29 25.52
C LEU A 265 -3.12 -7.26 26.12
N SER A 266 -2.65 -8.20 25.30
CA SER A 266 -1.43 -8.96 25.61
C SER A 266 -0.22 -8.02 25.68
N ASN A 267 0.86 -8.45 26.35
CA ASN A 267 2.06 -7.61 26.42
C ASN A 267 2.66 -7.32 25.02
N GLU A 268 2.60 -8.29 24.10
CA GLU A 268 3.06 -8.13 22.72
C GLU A 268 2.20 -7.13 21.94
N ASP A 269 0.87 -7.27 22.02
CA ASP A 269 -0.06 -6.35 21.38
C ASP A 269 0.06 -4.92 21.96
N ALA A 270 0.25 -4.79 23.28
CA ALA A 270 0.43 -3.50 23.94
C ALA A 270 1.67 -2.75 23.43
N VAL A 271 2.78 -3.46 23.24
CA VAL A 271 4.01 -2.90 22.63
C VAL A 271 3.73 -2.39 21.20
N LEU A 272 3.08 -3.20 20.37
CA LEU A 272 2.78 -2.85 18.99
C LEU A 272 1.78 -1.68 18.87
N VAL A 273 0.75 -1.66 19.71
CA VAL A 273 -0.21 -0.54 19.79
C VAL A 273 0.50 0.74 20.24
N GLN A 274 1.40 0.65 21.22
CA GLN A 274 2.17 1.80 21.68
C GLN A 274 3.11 2.34 20.60
N GLU A 275 3.78 1.47 19.86
CA GLU A 275 4.63 1.88 18.73
C GLU A 275 3.81 2.59 17.64
N ALA A 276 2.60 2.11 17.35
CA ALA A 276 1.69 2.74 16.41
C ALA A 276 1.27 4.14 16.86
N LEU A 277 0.87 4.31 18.13
CA LEU A 277 0.52 5.60 18.72
C LEU A 277 1.72 6.57 18.71
N ILE A 278 2.90 6.11 19.08
CA ILE A 278 4.15 6.91 19.02
C ILE A 278 4.45 7.30 17.57
N GLY A 279 4.21 6.41 16.61
CA GLY A 279 4.36 6.69 15.18
C GLY A 279 3.50 7.86 14.70
N GLU A 280 2.26 7.96 15.19
CA GLU A 280 1.38 9.11 14.90
C GLU A 280 1.85 10.38 15.62
N LEU A 281 2.27 10.27 16.89
CA LEU A 281 2.78 11.40 17.64
C LEU A 281 4.06 12.01 17.03
N ARG A 282 4.90 11.21 16.39
CA ARG A 282 6.11 11.69 15.67
C ARG A 282 5.79 12.56 14.46
N LYS A 283 4.59 12.43 13.88
CA LYS A 283 4.16 13.25 12.74
C LYS A 283 3.68 14.63 13.16
N VAL A 284 3.40 14.82 14.45
CA VAL A 284 2.88 16.07 14.98
C VAL A 284 4.03 17.10 15.10
N THR A 285 3.91 18.19 14.38
CA THR A 285 4.87 19.30 14.42
C THR A 285 4.47 20.39 15.40
N ASP A 286 3.17 20.58 15.61
CA ASP A 286 2.62 21.57 16.54
C ASP A 286 2.08 20.90 17.80
N TRP A 287 2.67 21.25 18.96
CA TRP A 287 2.32 20.77 20.28
C TRP A 287 1.68 21.84 21.17
N SER A 288 1.23 22.93 20.57
CA SER A 288 0.49 23.98 21.33
C SER A 288 -0.78 23.45 21.95
N SER A 289 -1.39 22.44 21.34
CA SER A 289 -2.55 21.70 21.87
C SER A 289 -2.22 20.20 22.04
N LYS A 290 -3.07 19.48 22.76
CA LYS A 290 -2.92 18.03 22.98
C LYS A 290 -3.07 17.28 21.67
N PRO A 291 -2.04 16.55 21.20
CA PRO A 291 -2.15 15.78 19.98
C PRO A 291 -3.13 14.61 20.11
N ALA A 292 -3.80 14.27 19.01
CA ALA A 292 -4.59 13.04 18.93
C ALA A 292 -3.71 11.81 19.21
N GLY A 293 -4.25 10.83 19.93
CA GLY A 293 -3.53 9.61 20.32
C GLY A 293 -2.64 9.76 21.57
N LEU A 294 -2.29 10.96 22.02
CA LEU A 294 -1.46 11.16 23.22
C LEU A 294 -2.12 10.58 24.47
N ILE A 295 -3.39 10.86 24.68
CA ILE A 295 -4.14 10.35 25.85
C ILE A 295 -4.18 8.81 25.82
N GLY A 296 -4.40 8.22 24.67
CA GLY A 296 -4.38 6.77 24.51
C GLY A 296 -3.00 6.16 24.79
N ALA A 297 -1.93 6.81 24.35
CA ALA A 297 -0.56 6.36 24.63
C ALA A 297 -0.24 6.43 26.13
N LEU A 298 -0.72 7.44 26.85
CA LEU A 298 -0.59 7.57 28.31
C LEU A 298 -1.39 6.48 29.05
N LEU A 299 -2.65 6.24 28.67
CA LEU A 299 -3.49 5.19 29.27
C LEU A 299 -2.88 3.80 29.08
N LEU A 300 -2.33 3.53 27.90
CA LEU A 300 -1.66 2.27 27.61
C LEU A 300 -0.37 2.12 28.44
N ALA A 301 0.40 3.19 28.58
CA ALA A 301 1.60 3.20 29.42
C ALA A 301 1.26 3.02 30.93
N ASP A 302 0.13 3.52 31.40
CA ASP A 302 -0.32 3.31 32.79
C ASP A 302 -0.74 1.85 33.04
N SER A 303 -1.18 1.13 31.99
CA SER A 303 -1.64 -0.27 32.11
C SER A 303 -0.57 -1.32 31.76
N ASN A 304 0.52 -0.95 31.06
CA ASN A 304 1.53 -1.89 30.59
C ASN A 304 2.95 -1.33 30.70
N THR A 305 3.83 -2.05 31.43
CA THR A 305 5.20 -1.61 31.71
C THR A 305 6.10 -1.54 30.45
N SER A 306 5.93 -2.45 29.50
CA SER A 306 6.68 -2.45 28.25
C SER A 306 6.28 -1.27 27.36
N ALA A 307 4.98 -0.98 27.26
CA ALA A 307 4.45 0.19 26.57
C ALA A 307 4.92 1.49 27.25
N ALA A 308 4.94 1.53 28.60
CA ALA A 308 5.46 2.66 29.36
C ALA A 308 6.95 2.95 29.04
N ALA A 309 7.79 1.91 28.96
CA ALA A 309 9.20 2.06 28.61
C ALA A 309 9.42 2.67 27.21
N LEU A 310 8.60 2.28 26.24
CA LEU A 310 8.64 2.84 24.89
C LEU A 310 8.25 4.33 24.87
N LEU A 311 7.16 4.68 25.57
CA LEU A 311 6.68 6.06 25.64
C LEU A 311 7.66 6.96 26.40
N ALA A 312 8.26 6.48 27.50
CA ALA A 312 9.28 7.20 28.24
C ALA A 312 10.50 7.52 27.35
N ARG A 313 10.99 6.54 26.60
CA ARG A 313 12.09 6.74 25.64
C ARG A 313 11.74 7.75 24.55
N TYR A 314 10.50 7.75 24.07
CA TYR A 314 10.03 8.74 23.11
C TYR A 314 10.06 10.16 23.71
N PHE A 315 9.62 10.34 24.95
CA PHE A 315 9.62 11.62 25.63
C PHE A 315 11.00 12.13 26.02
N GLU A 316 11.96 11.23 26.31
CA GLU A 316 13.38 11.60 26.58
C GLU A 316 14.00 12.38 25.39
N GLY A 317 13.57 12.07 24.14
CA GLY A 317 13.98 12.79 22.94
C GLY A 317 13.32 14.16 22.72
N MET A 318 12.32 14.52 23.54
CA MET A 318 11.54 15.74 23.37
C MET A 318 11.99 16.82 24.35
N LYS A 319 12.61 17.89 23.83
CA LYS A 319 12.96 19.10 24.63
C LYS A 319 11.74 20.03 24.84
N ARG A 320 10.60 19.51 25.34
CA ARG A 320 9.39 20.32 25.49
C ARG A 320 8.85 20.25 26.93
N SER A 321 8.40 21.39 27.43
CA SER A 321 7.89 21.58 28.78
C SER A 321 6.55 22.33 28.82
N GLU A 322 5.65 21.99 27.89
CA GLU A 322 4.33 22.61 27.85
C GLU A 322 3.58 22.42 29.18
N PRO A 323 2.93 23.45 29.74
CA PRO A 323 2.26 23.36 31.03
C PRO A 323 1.19 22.26 31.11
N TRP A 324 0.42 22.08 30.03
CA TRP A 324 -0.61 21.05 29.96
C TRP A 324 -0.02 19.64 29.97
N PHE A 325 1.18 19.43 29.40
CA PHE A 325 1.86 18.14 29.41
C PHE A 325 2.30 17.74 30.82
N LYS A 326 2.89 18.69 31.58
CA LYS A 326 3.25 18.48 32.98
C LYS A 326 2.05 18.13 33.84
N ALA A 327 0.90 18.76 33.59
CA ALA A 327 -0.34 18.49 34.32
C ALA A 327 -0.88 17.06 34.06
N LEU A 328 -0.80 16.59 32.78
CA LEU A 328 -1.23 15.26 32.39
C LEU A 328 -0.32 14.14 32.94
N THR A 329 0.97 14.36 32.99
CA THR A 329 1.96 13.34 33.37
C THR A 329 2.29 13.36 34.88
N LYS A 330 1.75 14.31 35.64
CA LYS A 330 2.02 14.47 37.10
C LYS A 330 1.80 13.19 37.90
N ASN A 331 0.82 12.39 37.53
CA ASN A 331 0.43 11.19 38.25
C ASN A 331 1.01 9.90 37.67
N SER A 332 1.70 9.97 36.53
CA SER A 332 2.30 8.80 35.87
C SER A 332 3.50 8.28 36.65
N THR A 333 3.36 7.11 37.28
CA THR A 333 4.39 6.49 38.12
C THR A 333 5.63 6.08 37.33
N TRP A 334 5.47 5.69 36.08
CA TRP A 334 6.54 5.26 35.19
C TRP A 334 7.44 6.41 34.67
N LEU A 335 7.02 7.67 34.83
CA LEU A 335 7.83 8.87 34.56
C LEU A 335 8.58 9.37 35.82
N LYS A 336 8.19 8.91 37.03
CA LYS A 336 8.82 9.31 38.28
C LYS A 336 10.01 8.45 38.60
N GLY A 337 11.14 8.71 38.03
CA GLY A 337 12.35 7.95 38.34
C GLY A 337 13.48 8.12 37.32
N ARG A 338 13.33 9.08 36.45
CA ARG A 338 14.36 9.42 35.45
C ARG A 338 14.57 10.92 35.33
#